data_a1bc6fc90a99469335f4e02889d7dc38
#
_entry.id   a1bc6fc90a99469335f4e02889d7dc38
#
_cell.length_a   1.000
_cell.length_b   1.000
_cell.length_c   1.000
_cell.angle_alpha   90.00
_cell.angle_beta   90.00
_cell.angle_gamma   90.00
#
_symmetry.space_group_name_H-M   'P 1'
#
loop_
_entity.id
_entity.type
_entity.pdbx_description
1 polymer ?
#
loop_
_entity_poly.entity_id
_entity_poly.type
_entity_poly.pdbx_seq_one_letter_code
_entity_poly.pdbx_strand_id
1 'polypeptide(L)'
;MKKILLAAVFASAVFSLAAADIHMAGDSTMMNYRGNVAPQQGWGQRMQELVKDGVTVKNRAIGGRSTKSFKAEGRWNGLLREVKKGDFVIIQFGHNDGTKDKPERYTDPRTEYKENMKGFVEDVRKAGGIPVIVTSIPFGIYLENGSLKPAGFLDPYLKSAREVAAETKCDLVDLYAYADSELNAAGEKKGTSLYLVLKPGDYPNYPEGKSDRCHIRFRGALFYAKAFALLAKQNKLPIAELFKDSDVSPMDAALNAQDIYIVKKAEANASTEAVSGSAPAQGEGKPDGKVPEAEKAESEVKKAESESEISILR
;
A
#
# COMPACT_ATOMS: atom_id res chain seq x y z
N MET A 1 -0.19 48.40 -51.40
CA MET A 1 0.32 47.17 -50.82
C MET A 1 -0.23 47.02 -49.41
N LYS A 2 -1.26 46.20 -49.23
CA LYS A 2 -1.92 45.95 -47.92
C LYS A 2 -1.20 44.77 -47.25
N LYS A 3 -0.55 44.99 -46.10
CA LYS A 3 0.04 43.92 -45.27
C LYS A 3 -1.09 43.25 -44.48
N ILE A 4 -1.35 42.00 -44.80
CA ILE A 4 -2.28 41.14 -44.02
C ILE A 4 -1.45 40.58 -42.85
N LEU A 5 -1.82 40.99 -41.63
CA LEU A 5 -1.24 40.46 -40.41
C LEU A 5 -2.02 39.18 -40.08
N LEU A 6 -1.36 38.00 -40.23
CA LEU A 6 -1.94 36.72 -39.86
C LEU A 6 -1.72 36.53 -38.34
N ALA A 7 -2.74 36.75 -37.56
CA ALA A 7 -2.71 36.44 -36.12
C ALA A 7 -2.89 34.92 -35.95
N ALA A 8 -1.82 34.22 -35.56
CA ALA A 8 -1.89 32.83 -35.16
C ALA A 8 -2.57 32.75 -33.78
N VAL A 9 -3.82 32.31 -33.74
CA VAL A 9 -4.51 31.98 -32.49
C VAL A 9 -3.96 30.64 -32.00
N PHE A 10 -3.06 30.68 -31.04
CA PHE A 10 -2.69 29.50 -30.25
C PHE A 10 -3.90 29.14 -29.37
N ALA A 11 -4.73 28.22 -29.81
CA ALA A 11 -5.72 27.57 -28.96
C ALA A 11 -4.97 26.71 -27.94
N SER A 12 -4.70 27.24 -26.76
CA SER A 12 -4.29 26.49 -25.60
C SER A 12 -5.45 25.51 -25.31
N ALA A 13 -5.29 24.26 -25.72
CA ALA A 13 -6.18 23.19 -25.26
C ALA A 13 -6.02 23.10 -23.72
N VAL A 14 -6.88 23.79 -23.00
CA VAL A 14 -7.07 23.53 -21.57
C VAL A 14 -7.62 22.11 -21.49
N PHE A 15 -6.72 21.14 -21.37
CA PHE A 15 -7.10 19.80 -20.95
C PHE A 15 -7.71 19.99 -19.57
N SER A 16 -9.03 20.05 -19.52
CA SER A 16 -9.76 19.84 -18.29
C SER A 16 -9.29 18.48 -17.76
N LEU A 17 -8.45 18.49 -16.72
CA LEU A 17 -8.11 17.34 -15.92
C LEU A 17 -9.34 16.94 -15.08
N ALA A 18 -10.50 16.82 -15.77
CA ALA A 18 -11.73 16.41 -15.15
C ALA A 18 -11.54 14.95 -14.73
N ALA A 19 -11.28 14.79 -13.43
CA ALA A 19 -11.37 13.53 -12.70
C ALA A 19 -10.58 12.36 -13.29
N ALA A 20 -9.23 12.50 -13.40
CA ALA A 20 -8.38 11.32 -13.60
C ALA A 20 -8.45 10.46 -12.34
N ASP A 21 -8.85 9.20 -12.47
CA ASP A 21 -8.82 8.23 -11.39
C ASP A 21 -7.39 7.69 -11.20
N ILE A 22 -7.11 7.21 -9.98
CA ILE A 22 -5.87 6.50 -9.65
C ILE A 22 -6.20 5.03 -9.41
N HIS A 23 -5.69 4.16 -10.26
CA HIS A 23 -5.74 2.71 -10.08
C HIS A 23 -4.45 2.22 -9.44
N MET A 24 -4.52 1.22 -8.56
CA MET A 24 -3.36 0.71 -7.86
C MET A 24 -3.29 -0.82 -7.99
N ALA A 25 -2.16 -1.32 -8.47
CA ALA A 25 -1.83 -2.75 -8.57
C ALA A 25 -0.63 -3.04 -7.67
N GLY A 26 -0.77 -4.03 -6.78
CA GLY A 26 0.28 -4.37 -5.83
C GLY A 26 -0.10 -5.54 -4.92
N ASP A 27 0.69 -5.68 -3.87
CA ASP A 27 0.60 -6.79 -2.91
C ASP A 27 0.03 -6.36 -1.53
N SER A 28 0.33 -7.15 -0.49
CA SER A 28 -0.14 -6.92 0.88
C SER A 28 0.34 -5.61 1.48
N THR A 29 1.47 -5.06 1.06
CA THR A 29 1.98 -3.79 1.58
C THR A 29 1.17 -2.59 1.12
N MET A 30 0.42 -2.74 0.03
CA MET A 30 -0.40 -1.69 -0.60
C MET A 30 -1.92 -1.90 -0.39
N MET A 31 -2.41 -3.13 -0.19
CA MET A 31 -3.83 -3.48 -0.24
C MET A 31 -4.69 -2.78 0.83
N ASN A 32 -6.02 -2.80 0.62
CA ASN A 32 -6.99 -2.41 1.64
C ASN A 32 -7.30 -3.59 2.55
N TYR A 33 -7.02 -3.42 3.85
CA TYR A 33 -7.33 -4.41 4.87
C TYR A 33 -8.71 -4.14 5.50
N ARG A 34 -9.37 -5.20 5.95
CA ARG A 34 -10.62 -5.11 6.70
C ARG A 34 -10.36 -4.79 8.18
N GLY A 35 -11.37 -4.28 8.88
CA GLY A 35 -11.25 -3.87 10.28
C GLY A 35 -10.89 -4.99 11.26
N ASN A 36 -11.17 -6.26 10.90
CA ASN A 36 -10.86 -7.43 11.74
C ASN A 36 -9.35 -7.72 11.89
N VAL A 37 -8.50 -7.07 11.09
CA VAL A 37 -7.03 -7.15 11.22
C VAL A 37 -6.39 -5.80 11.59
N ALA A 38 -7.19 -4.86 12.11
CA ALA A 38 -6.64 -3.59 12.61
C ALA A 38 -5.63 -3.84 13.74
N PRO A 39 -4.49 -3.14 13.79
CA PRO A 39 -4.16 -1.91 13.06
C PRO A 39 -3.46 -2.10 11.70
N GLN A 40 -3.41 -3.32 11.16
CA GLN A 40 -2.78 -3.59 9.87
C GLN A 40 -3.47 -2.82 8.75
N GLN A 41 -2.67 -2.13 7.93
CA GLN A 41 -3.13 -1.40 6.74
C GLN A 41 -2.05 -1.47 5.66
N GLY A 42 -2.47 -1.48 4.39
CA GLY A 42 -1.54 -1.20 3.30
C GLY A 42 -1.51 0.31 3.00
N TRP A 43 -0.40 0.80 2.43
CA TRP A 43 -0.26 2.23 2.19
C TRP A 43 -1.26 2.78 1.16
N GLY A 44 -1.70 1.97 0.21
CA GLY A 44 -2.74 2.36 -0.74
C GLY A 44 -4.09 2.65 -0.09
N GLN A 45 -4.34 2.11 1.10
CA GLN A 45 -5.57 2.36 1.87
C GLN A 45 -5.70 3.82 2.32
N ARG A 46 -4.57 4.54 2.43
CA ARG A 46 -4.54 5.94 2.89
C ARG A 46 -4.49 6.95 1.73
N MET A 47 -4.38 6.49 0.48
CA MET A 47 -4.22 7.36 -0.68
C MET A 47 -5.43 8.26 -0.94
N GLN A 48 -6.66 7.75 -0.73
CA GLN A 48 -7.87 8.55 -0.96
C GLN A 48 -7.94 9.81 -0.09
N GLU A 49 -7.31 9.82 1.07
CA GLU A 49 -7.29 10.96 1.98
C GLU A 49 -6.40 12.11 1.48
N LEU A 50 -5.41 11.76 0.64
CA LEU A 50 -4.38 12.68 0.17
C LEU A 50 -4.71 13.33 -1.17
N VAL A 51 -5.67 12.79 -1.92
CA VAL A 51 -6.03 13.32 -3.23
C VAL A 51 -7.04 14.46 -3.14
N LYS A 52 -7.04 15.32 -4.16
CA LYS A 52 -7.99 16.41 -4.32
C LYS A 52 -9.41 15.89 -4.51
N ASP A 53 -10.39 16.73 -4.23
CA ASP A 53 -11.80 16.39 -4.44
C ASP A 53 -12.07 16.09 -5.91
N GLY A 54 -12.92 15.09 -6.17
CA GLY A 54 -13.22 14.60 -7.51
C GLY A 54 -12.25 13.53 -8.04
N VAL A 55 -11.13 13.26 -7.36
CA VAL A 55 -10.20 12.17 -7.70
C VAL A 55 -10.59 10.91 -6.93
N THR A 56 -10.75 9.79 -7.64
CA THR A 56 -11.05 8.49 -7.02
C THR A 56 -9.82 7.58 -7.01
N VAL A 57 -9.52 6.97 -5.86
CA VAL A 57 -8.47 5.94 -5.75
C VAL A 57 -9.09 4.55 -5.74
N LYS A 58 -8.77 3.76 -6.75
CA LYS A 58 -9.23 2.37 -6.93
C LYS A 58 -8.09 1.40 -6.62
N ASN A 59 -7.93 1.09 -5.33
CA ASN A 59 -6.89 0.17 -4.90
C ASN A 59 -7.30 -1.29 -5.17
N ARG A 60 -6.64 -1.94 -6.14
CA ARG A 60 -6.83 -3.34 -6.55
C ARG A 60 -5.72 -4.27 -6.05
N ALA A 61 -4.82 -3.75 -5.20
CA ALA A 61 -3.75 -4.56 -4.59
C ALA A 61 -4.34 -5.70 -3.73
N ILE A 62 -3.70 -6.86 -3.77
CA ILE A 62 -4.13 -8.07 -3.05
C ILE A 62 -2.92 -8.73 -2.40
N GLY A 63 -3.05 -9.11 -1.14
CA GLY A 63 -2.00 -9.78 -0.36
C GLY A 63 -1.50 -11.07 -1.01
N GLY A 64 -0.20 -11.31 -0.93
CA GLY A 64 0.44 -12.50 -1.45
C GLY A 64 0.63 -12.54 -2.98
N ARG A 65 0.28 -11.47 -3.72
CA ARG A 65 0.40 -11.47 -5.18
C ARG A 65 1.72 -10.89 -5.64
N SER A 66 2.32 -11.61 -6.58
CA SER A 66 3.47 -11.19 -7.38
C SER A 66 3.00 -10.66 -8.74
N THR A 67 3.92 -10.15 -9.55
CA THR A 67 3.65 -9.80 -10.95
C THR A 67 3.03 -10.97 -11.71
N LYS A 68 3.55 -12.20 -11.51
CA LYS A 68 3.07 -13.43 -12.13
C LYS A 68 1.66 -13.81 -11.69
N SER A 69 1.43 -13.96 -10.38
CA SER A 69 0.14 -14.41 -9.86
C SER A 69 -0.96 -13.37 -10.06
N PHE A 70 -0.66 -12.07 -9.94
CA PHE A 70 -1.63 -11.00 -10.21
C PHE A 70 -2.13 -11.03 -11.66
N LYS A 71 -1.22 -11.32 -12.61
CA LYS A 71 -1.56 -11.51 -14.02
C LYS A 71 -2.33 -12.81 -14.27
N ALA A 72 -1.84 -13.92 -13.73
CA ALA A 72 -2.43 -15.26 -13.95
C ALA A 72 -3.87 -15.37 -13.40
N GLU A 73 -4.17 -14.70 -12.28
CA GLU A 73 -5.52 -14.65 -11.70
C GLU A 73 -6.48 -13.70 -12.45
N GLY A 74 -6.07 -13.10 -13.56
CA GLY A 74 -6.88 -12.17 -14.33
C GLY A 74 -7.12 -10.81 -13.66
N ARG A 75 -6.45 -10.53 -12.52
CA ARG A 75 -6.60 -9.27 -11.76
C ARG A 75 -6.11 -8.07 -12.56
N TRP A 76 -4.99 -8.24 -13.26
CA TRP A 76 -4.45 -7.21 -14.14
C TRP A 76 -5.44 -6.83 -15.23
N ASN A 77 -5.99 -7.82 -15.94
CA ASN A 77 -7.02 -7.58 -16.96
C ASN A 77 -8.29 -6.94 -16.37
N GLY A 78 -8.64 -7.32 -15.12
CA GLY A 78 -9.74 -6.70 -14.38
C GLY A 78 -9.53 -5.21 -14.16
N LEU A 79 -8.32 -4.82 -13.73
CA LEU A 79 -7.94 -3.43 -13.53
C LEU A 79 -7.97 -2.65 -14.85
N LEU A 80 -7.34 -3.19 -15.91
CA LEU A 80 -7.25 -2.52 -17.21
C LEU A 80 -8.60 -2.19 -17.84
N ARG A 81 -9.63 -3.02 -17.64
CA ARG A 81 -11.00 -2.75 -18.13
C ARG A 81 -11.63 -1.49 -17.55
N GLU A 82 -11.14 -1.02 -16.41
CA GLU A 82 -11.66 0.17 -15.73
C GLU A 82 -10.83 1.43 -16.02
N VAL A 83 -9.63 1.27 -16.57
CA VAL A 83 -8.73 2.39 -16.91
C VAL A 83 -9.30 3.18 -18.06
N LYS A 84 -9.40 4.49 -17.87
CA LYS A 84 -9.80 5.45 -18.90
C LYS A 84 -8.60 6.26 -19.38
N LYS A 85 -8.75 6.92 -20.50
CA LYS A 85 -7.71 7.83 -21.01
C LYS A 85 -7.42 8.94 -19.98
N GLY A 86 -6.15 9.03 -19.60
CA GLY A 86 -5.66 10.00 -18.63
C GLY A 86 -5.65 9.52 -17.17
N ASP A 87 -6.24 8.36 -16.86
CA ASP A 87 -6.13 7.76 -15.53
C ASP A 87 -4.69 7.34 -15.23
N PHE A 88 -4.31 7.38 -13.96
CA PHE A 88 -3.00 6.89 -13.51
C PHE A 88 -3.11 5.45 -13.01
N VAL A 89 -2.07 4.66 -13.27
CA VAL A 89 -1.95 3.29 -12.75
C VAL A 89 -0.64 3.15 -12.00
N ILE A 90 -0.73 3.03 -10.68
CA ILE A 90 0.40 2.81 -9.77
C ILE A 90 0.67 1.31 -9.68
N ILE A 91 1.94 0.90 -9.92
CA ILE A 91 2.36 -0.50 -10.02
C ILE A 91 3.50 -0.75 -9.04
N GLN A 92 3.26 -1.60 -8.00
CA GLN A 92 4.26 -1.99 -7.01
C GLN A 92 4.21 -3.49 -6.74
N PHE A 93 5.27 -4.20 -7.07
CA PHE A 93 5.47 -5.62 -6.78
C PHE A 93 6.94 -5.90 -6.44
N GLY A 94 7.23 -7.08 -5.86
CA GLY A 94 8.58 -7.53 -5.55
C GLY A 94 8.65 -8.48 -4.36
N HIS A 95 7.95 -8.20 -3.24
CA HIS A 95 8.01 -9.04 -2.05
C HIS A 95 7.62 -10.49 -2.32
N ASN A 96 6.55 -10.71 -3.07
CA ASN A 96 6.07 -12.05 -3.40
C ASN A 96 6.78 -12.65 -4.62
N ASP A 97 7.27 -11.82 -5.52
CA ASP A 97 8.10 -12.24 -6.65
C ASP A 97 9.39 -12.93 -6.18
N GLY A 98 9.94 -12.53 -5.02
CA GLY A 98 11.14 -13.10 -4.42
C GLY A 98 10.94 -14.43 -3.68
N THR A 99 9.73 -14.95 -3.58
CA THR A 99 9.40 -16.16 -2.79
C THR A 99 9.73 -17.43 -3.59
N LYS A 100 10.98 -17.88 -3.56
CA LYS A 100 11.50 -18.99 -4.38
C LYS A 100 10.82 -20.34 -4.12
N ASP A 101 10.37 -20.59 -2.91
CA ASP A 101 9.66 -21.80 -2.48
C ASP A 101 8.19 -21.85 -2.95
N LYS A 102 7.71 -20.80 -3.62
CA LYS A 102 6.34 -20.69 -4.14
C LYS A 102 6.33 -20.42 -5.65
N PRO A 103 6.45 -21.47 -6.48
CA PRO A 103 6.60 -21.34 -7.93
C PRO A 103 5.46 -20.58 -8.61
N GLU A 104 4.26 -20.62 -8.02
CA GLU A 104 3.07 -19.94 -8.52
C GLU A 104 3.18 -18.41 -8.46
N ARG A 105 4.11 -17.88 -7.66
CA ARG A 105 4.34 -16.45 -7.53
C ARG A 105 5.78 -16.01 -7.78
N TYR A 106 6.74 -16.94 -7.65
CA TYR A 106 8.15 -16.62 -7.91
C TYR A 106 8.37 -16.18 -9.35
N THR A 107 9.15 -15.13 -9.53
CA THR A 107 9.68 -14.68 -10.82
C THR A 107 11.18 -14.40 -10.69
N ASP A 108 11.96 -14.76 -11.72
CA ASP A 108 13.35 -14.31 -11.75
C ASP A 108 13.40 -12.79 -11.93
N PRO A 109 14.14 -12.05 -11.09
CA PRO A 109 14.15 -10.59 -11.12
C PRO A 109 14.69 -9.99 -12.40
N ARG A 110 15.61 -10.68 -13.09
CA ARG A 110 16.31 -10.15 -14.28
C ARG A 110 15.58 -10.45 -15.59
N THR A 111 14.68 -11.42 -15.56
CA THR A 111 13.93 -11.90 -16.75
C THR A 111 12.42 -11.72 -16.53
N GLU A 112 11.72 -12.71 -15.99
CA GLU A 112 10.27 -12.76 -15.90
C GLU A 112 9.66 -11.56 -15.17
N TYR A 113 10.27 -11.11 -14.07
CA TYR A 113 9.80 -9.90 -13.37
C TYR A 113 9.89 -8.64 -14.26
N LYS A 114 11.05 -8.43 -14.92
CA LYS A 114 11.24 -7.30 -15.84
C LYS A 114 10.25 -7.34 -17.00
N GLU A 115 10.03 -8.52 -17.59
CA GLU A 115 9.09 -8.72 -18.69
C GLU A 115 7.66 -8.40 -18.24
N ASN A 116 7.25 -8.89 -17.07
CA ASN A 116 5.93 -8.60 -16.51
C ASN A 116 5.75 -7.10 -16.26
N MET A 117 6.73 -6.44 -15.62
CA MET A 117 6.66 -5.00 -15.33
C MET A 117 6.62 -4.16 -16.62
N LYS A 118 7.42 -4.51 -17.65
CA LYS A 118 7.35 -3.85 -18.96
C LYS A 118 5.97 -4.05 -19.61
N GLY A 119 5.46 -5.27 -19.58
CA GLY A 119 4.13 -5.59 -20.09
C GLY A 119 3.03 -4.76 -19.40
N PHE A 120 3.12 -4.59 -18.09
CA PHE A 120 2.17 -3.74 -17.34
C PHE A 120 2.23 -2.27 -17.80
N VAL A 121 3.43 -1.72 -17.98
CA VAL A 121 3.60 -0.35 -18.49
C VAL A 121 2.98 -0.19 -19.88
N GLU A 122 3.25 -1.14 -20.80
CA GLU A 122 2.72 -1.11 -22.15
C GLU A 122 1.20 -1.23 -22.18
N ASP A 123 0.64 -2.16 -21.40
CA ASP A 123 -0.80 -2.39 -21.32
C ASP A 123 -1.57 -1.17 -20.81
N VAL A 124 -1.03 -0.50 -19.77
CA VAL A 124 -1.61 0.76 -19.28
C VAL A 124 -1.62 1.83 -20.36
N ARG A 125 -0.52 1.99 -21.10
CA ARG A 125 -0.43 2.95 -22.19
C ARG A 125 -1.40 2.61 -23.33
N LYS A 126 -1.55 1.33 -23.70
CA LYS A 126 -2.52 0.86 -24.69
C LYS A 126 -3.96 1.15 -24.26
N ALA A 127 -4.24 1.09 -22.94
CA ALA A 127 -5.54 1.45 -22.38
C ALA A 127 -5.75 2.99 -22.31
N GLY A 128 -4.74 3.79 -22.67
CA GLY A 128 -4.78 5.26 -22.59
C GLY A 128 -4.43 5.84 -21.21
N GLY A 129 -4.06 5.01 -20.25
CA GLY A 129 -3.62 5.42 -18.93
C GLY A 129 -2.15 5.82 -18.87
N ILE A 130 -1.75 6.35 -17.72
CA ILE A 130 -0.39 6.82 -17.41
C ILE A 130 0.18 5.91 -16.34
N PRO A 131 1.16 5.04 -16.64
CA PRO A 131 1.76 4.16 -15.66
C PRO A 131 2.74 4.90 -14.74
N VAL A 132 2.77 4.50 -13.45
CA VAL A 132 3.75 4.95 -12.46
C VAL A 132 4.31 3.72 -11.75
N ILE A 133 5.58 3.44 -11.93
CA ILE A 133 6.27 2.37 -11.21
C ILE A 133 6.65 2.86 -9.83
N VAL A 134 6.45 1.99 -8.82
CA VAL A 134 6.84 2.24 -7.44
C VAL A 134 7.72 1.09 -6.96
N THR A 135 8.87 1.40 -6.37
CA THR A 135 9.69 0.36 -5.73
C THR A 135 9.00 -0.20 -4.49
N SER A 136 9.21 -1.49 -4.20
CA SER A 136 8.73 -2.12 -2.97
C SER A 136 9.27 -1.39 -1.73
N ILE A 137 8.50 -1.41 -0.65
CA ILE A 137 8.94 -0.80 0.63
C ILE A 137 9.93 -1.71 1.36
N PRO A 138 10.85 -1.17 2.19
CA PRO A 138 11.78 -1.97 2.98
C PRO A 138 11.09 -2.76 4.09
N PHE A 139 11.76 -3.78 4.60
CA PHE A 139 11.42 -4.45 5.86
C PHE A 139 11.86 -3.58 7.04
N GLY A 140 11.06 -3.51 8.10
CA GLY A 140 11.38 -2.80 9.34
C GLY A 140 12.33 -3.57 10.25
N ILE A 141 13.37 -4.16 9.69
CA ILE A 141 14.38 -4.96 10.41
C ILE A 141 15.63 -4.10 10.61
N TYR A 142 16.08 -3.98 11.85
CA TYR A 142 17.27 -3.23 12.21
C TYR A 142 18.40 -4.17 12.63
N LEU A 143 19.63 -3.78 12.30
CA LEU A 143 20.85 -4.45 12.73
C LEU A 143 21.24 -3.98 14.14
N GLU A 144 22.17 -4.68 14.79
CA GLU A 144 22.66 -4.33 16.13
C GLU A 144 23.28 -2.92 16.23
N ASN A 145 23.83 -2.42 15.11
CA ASN A 145 24.36 -1.05 15.03
C ASN A 145 23.26 0.03 14.85
N GLY A 146 21.99 -0.36 14.88
CA GLY A 146 20.85 0.55 14.75
C GLY A 146 20.49 0.95 13.31
N SER A 147 21.22 0.48 12.29
CA SER A 147 20.87 0.75 10.89
C SER A 147 19.80 -0.20 10.38
N LEU A 148 19.00 0.26 9.42
CA LEU A 148 18.04 -0.60 8.74
C LEU A 148 18.79 -1.70 7.98
N LYS A 149 18.28 -2.94 8.04
CA LYS A 149 18.87 -4.06 7.31
C LYS A 149 18.75 -3.83 5.80
N PRO A 150 19.82 -4.04 5.02
CA PRO A 150 19.78 -3.94 3.56
C PRO A 150 18.69 -4.81 2.93
N ALA A 151 18.26 -4.46 1.73
CA ALA A 151 17.14 -5.09 1.01
C ALA A 151 17.23 -6.63 0.87
N GLY A 152 18.44 -7.21 0.87
CA GLY A 152 18.63 -8.64 0.75
C GLY A 152 18.05 -9.19 -0.55
N PHE A 153 17.14 -10.19 -0.45
CA PHE A 153 16.53 -10.80 -1.63
C PHE A 153 15.68 -9.81 -2.47
N LEU A 154 15.24 -8.70 -1.87
CA LEU A 154 14.44 -7.69 -2.56
C LEU A 154 15.29 -6.81 -3.49
N ASP A 155 16.60 -6.66 -3.22
CA ASP A 155 17.50 -5.77 -3.97
C ASP A 155 17.45 -5.98 -5.50
N PRO A 156 17.55 -7.20 -6.05
CA PRO A 156 17.47 -7.38 -7.50
C PRO A 156 16.10 -6.97 -8.10
N TYR A 157 15.00 -7.05 -7.34
CA TYR A 157 13.68 -6.57 -7.80
C TYR A 157 13.61 -5.05 -7.80
N LEU A 158 14.16 -4.39 -6.78
CA LEU A 158 14.29 -2.93 -6.72
C LEU A 158 15.10 -2.39 -7.90
N LYS A 159 16.24 -3.03 -8.17
CA LYS A 159 17.09 -2.70 -9.33
C LYS A 159 16.31 -2.86 -10.63
N SER A 160 15.64 -3.99 -10.82
CA SER A 160 14.88 -4.26 -12.04
C SER A 160 13.70 -3.32 -12.22
N ALA A 161 13.00 -2.91 -11.15
CA ALA A 161 11.94 -1.90 -11.24
C ALA A 161 12.47 -0.54 -11.72
N ARG A 162 13.62 -0.10 -11.20
CA ARG A 162 14.30 1.14 -11.64
C ARG A 162 14.74 1.05 -13.10
N GLU A 163 15.32 -0.09 -13.49
CA GLU A 163 15.75 -0.33 -14.88
C GLU A 163 14.56 -0.32 -15.85
N VAL A 164 13.45 -0.97 -15.51
CA VAL A 164 12.23 -0.96 -16.32
C VAL A 164 11.68 0.46 -16.45
N ALA A 165 11.64 1.24 -15.38
CA ALA A 165 11.20 2.62 -15.43
C ALA A 165 12.05 3.44 -16.41
N ALA A 166 13.39 3.30 -16.33
CA ALA A 166 14.31 3.99 -17.23
C ALA A 166 14.18 3.53 -18.69
N GLU A 167 14.17 2.22 -18.93
CA GLU A 167 14.07 1.62 -20.28
C GLU A 167 12.76 1.97 -20.98
N THR A 168 11.67 2.03 -20.23
CA THR A 168 10.34 2.34 -20.76
C THR A 168 9.99 3.83 -20.69
N LYS A 169 10.86 4.65 -20.10
CA LYS A 169 10.57 6.07 -19.80
C LYS A 169 9.26 6.21 -19.04
N CYS A 170 9.04 5.33 -18.05
CA CYS A 170 7.90 5.37 -17.15
C CYS A 170 8.26 6.20 -15.91
N ASP A 171 7.29 6.94 -15.39
CA ASP A 171 7.45 7.63 -14.12
C ASP A 171 7.80 6.64 -13.00
N LEU A 172 8.75 7.04 -12.14
CA LEU A 172 9.23 6.24 -11.02
C LEU A 172 9.07 7.00 -9.70
N VAL A 173 8.47 6.35 -8.72
CA VAL A 173 8.50 6.78 -7.32
C VAL A 173 9.31 5.76 -6.52
N ASP A 174 10.54 6.14 -6.12
CA ASP A 174 11.45 5.27 -5.39
C ASP A 174 11.17 5.33 -3.89
N LEU A 175 10.08 4.65 -3.46
CA LEU A 175 9.70 4.58 -2.05
C LEU A 175 10.74 3.86 -1.21
N TYR A 176 11.45 2.85 -1.78
CA TYR A 176 12.48 2.15 -1.04
C TYR A 176 13.60 3.10 -0.63
N ALA A 177 14.19 3.83 -1.58
CA ALA A 177 15.32 4.70 -1.29
C ALA A 177 14.95 5.82 -0.31
N TYR A 178 13.77 6.41 -0.47
CA TYR A 178 13.26 7.40 0.47
C TYR A 178 13.06 6.83 1.88
N ALA A 179 12.39 5.69 1.97
CA ALA A 179 12.11 5.07 3.26
C ALA A 179 13.38 4.57 3.96
N ASP A 180 14.34 4.02 3.22
CA ASP A 180 15.64 3.60 3.77
C ASP A 180 16.34 4.79 4.46
N SER A 181 16.40 5.95 3.80
CA SER A 181 16.94 7.18 4.38
C SER A 181 16.20 7.65 5.63
N GLU A 182 14.86 7.75 5.56
CA GLU A 182 14.03 8.25 6.64
C GLU A 182 14.01 7.32 7.85
N LEU A 183 13.96 6.00 7.62
CA LEU A 183 13.94 5.00 8.69
C LEU A 183 15.27 4.93 9.41
N ASN A 184 16.41 5.05 8.69
CA ASN A 184 17.73 5.16 9.29
C ASN A 184 17.87 6.45 10.13
N ALA A 185 17.40 7.58 9.62
CA ALA A 185 17.42 8.86 10.32
C ALA A 185 16.51 8.85 11.57
N ALA A 186 15.35 8.22 11.50
CA ALA A 186 14.41 8.12 12.61
C ALA A 186 14.87 7.16 13.73
N GLY A 187 15.68 6.17 13.38
CA GLY A 187 16.18 5.12 14.26
C GLY A 187 15.16 4.02 14.54
N GLU A 188 15.64 2.89 15.09
CA GLU A 188 14.87 1.66 15.24
C GLU A 188 13.51 1.85 15.94
N LYS A 189 13.47 2.55 17.06
CA LYS A 189 12.24 2.71 17.87
C LYS A 189 11.11 3.37 17.06
N LYS A 190 11.41 4.45 16.36
CA LYS A 190 10.42 5.17 15.54
C LYS A 190 10.11 4.38 14.26
N GLY A 191 11.14 3.89 13.58
CA GLY A 191 10.96 3.12 12.34
C GLY A 191 10.15 1.84 12.56
N THR A 192 10.45 1.04 13.56
CA THR A 192 9.68 -0.16 13.92
C THR A 192 8.22 0.16 14.22
N SER A 193 7.94 1.37 14.75
CA SER A 193 6.56 1.77 15.05
C SER A 193 5.67 1.94 13.82
N LEU A 194 6.21 1.93 12.63
CA LEU A 194 5.46 1.96 11.36
C LEU A 194 4.98 0.55 10.93
N TYR A 195 5.62 -0.49 11.44
CA TYR A 195 5.34 -1.88 11.10
C TYR A 195 4.39 -2.55 12.08
N LEU A 196 3.92 -3.74 11.76
CA LEU A 196 2.97 -4.50 12.57
C LEU A 196 3.71 -5.22 13.73
N VAL A 197 4.45 -4.43 14.52
CA VAL A 197 5.12 -4.87 15.73
C VAL A 197 4.31 -4.36 16.92
N LEU A 198 3.57 -5.26 17.57
CA LEU A 198 2.56 -4.99 18.58
C LEU A 198 2.90 -5.73 19.87
N LYS A 199 2.65 -5.09 21.01
CA LYS A 199 2.78 -5.75 22.31
C LYS A 199 1.54 -6.57 22.62
N PRO A 200 1.65 -7.63 23.44
CA PRO A 200 0.49 -8.33 23.97
C PRO A 200 -0.51 -7.37 24.62
N GLY A 201 -1.79 -7.52 24.28
CA GLY A 201 -2.88 -6.71 24.80
C GLY A 201 -3.10 -5.34 24.18
N ASP A 202 -2.19 -4.84 23.31
CA ASP A 202 -2.37 -3.55 22.62
C ASP A 202 -3.62 -3.53 21.72
N TYR A 203 -3.92 -4.67 21.09
CA TYR A 203 -5.04 -4.79 20.14
C TYR A 203 -5.80 -6.10 20.34
N PRO A 204 -7.15 -6.09 20.39
CA PRO A 204 -7.94 -7.32 20.52
C PRO A 204 -7.73 -8.33 19.40
N ASN A 205 -7.42 -7.87 18.18
CA ASN A 205 -7.14 -8.76 17.04
C ASN A 205 -5.78 -9.45 17.17
N TYR A 206 -4.95 -9.00 18.11
CA TYR A 206 -3.59 -9.52 18.36
C TYR A 206 -3.36 -9.61 19.89
N PRO A 207 -4.09 -10.49 20.60
CA PRO A 207 -3.99 -10.56 22.06
C PRO A 207 -2.60 -10.92 22.56
N GLU A 208 -1.87 -11.75 21.79
CA GLU A 208 -0.48 -12.16 22.07
C GLU A 208 0.56 -11.20 21.49
N GLY A 209 0.12 -10.05 20.92
CA GLY A 209 0.97 -9.16 20.16
C GLY A 209 1.28 -9.70 18.76
N LYS A 210 2.17 -9.03 18.05
CA LYS A 210 2.64 -9.43 16.71
C LYS A 210 4.03 -8.92 16.48
N SER A 211 4.89 -9.71 15.85
CA SER A 211 6.25 -9.30 15.45
C SER A 211 6.41 -9.46 13.94
N ASP A 212 5.68 -8.65 13.18
CA ASP A 212 5.74 -8.65 11.73
C ASP A 212 6.42 -7.35 11.26
N ARG A 213 7.58 -7.53 10.64
CA ARG A 213 8.43 -6.43 10.16
C ARG A 213 8.34 -6.24 8.64
N CYS A 214 7.42 -6.95 7.97
CA CYS A 214 7.08 -6.80 6.57
C CYS A 214 5.83 -5.94 6.40
N HIS A 215 4.75 -6.31 7.09
CA HIS A 215 3.49 -5.59 7.01
C HIS A 215 3.49 -4.34 7.90
N ILE A 216 2.76 -3.34 7.47
CA ILE A 216 2.69 -2.04 8.12
C ILE A 216 1.35 -1.85 8.81
N ARG A 217 1.34 -0.99 9.83
CA ARG A 217 0.11 -0.54 10.47
C ARG A 217 -0.28 0.85 9.99
N PHE A 218 -1.39 1.39 10.47
CA PHE A 218 -1.95 2.68 10.06
C PHE A 218 -0.92 3.82 9.97
N ARG A 219 0.05 3.89 10.89
CA ARG A 219 1.15 4.88 10.86
C ARG A 219 2.06 4.68 9.65
N GLY A 220 2.47 3.43 9.42
CA GLY A 220 3.26 3.09 8.24
C GLY A 220 2.50 3.33 6.95
N ALA A 221 1.21 2.99 6.91
CA ALA A 221 0.37 3.25 5.75
C ALA A 221 0.30 4.75 5.43
N LEU A 222 0.15 5.61 6.44
CA LEU A 222 0.16 7.06 6.27
C LEU A 222 1.54 7.59 5.83
N PHE A 223 2.63 7.06 6.43
CA PHE A 223 4.00 7.40 6.06
C PHE A 223 4.26 7.17 4.58
N TYR A 224 4.01 5.94 4.08
CA TYR A 224 4.29 5.59 2.70
C TYR A 224 3.36 6.28 1.69
N ALA A 225 2.09 6.48 2.03
CA ALA A 225 1.18 7.22 1.16
C ALA A 225 1.60 8.70 1.02
N LYS A 226 1.98 9.35 2.11
CA LYS A 226 2.50 10.73 2.08
C LYS A 226 3.88 10.80 1.40
N ALA A 227 4.75 9.81 1.60
CA ALA A 227 6.03 9.73 0.91
C ALA A 227 5.84 9.64 -0.61
N PHE A 228 4.87 8.83 -1.07
CA PHE A 228 4.52 8.78 -2.47
C PHE A 228 4.12 10.17 -3.02
N ALA A 229 3.19 10.85 -2.36
CA ALA A 229 2.72 12.17 -2.79
C ALA A 229 3.86 13.21 -2.77
N LEU A 230 4.71 13.19 -1.73
CA LEU A 230 5.89 14.05 -1.63
C LEU A 230 6.86 13.83 -2.79
N LEU A 231 7.24 12.57 -3.04
CA LEU A 231 8.19 12.21 -4.10
C LEU A 231 7.62 12.52 -5.49
N ALA A 232 6.33 12.29 -5.71
CA ALA A 232 5.67 12.69 -6.95
C ALA A 232 5.81 14.19 -7.20
N LYS A 233 5.62 15.03 -6.17
CA LYS A 233 5.79 16.49 -6.25
C LYS A 233 7.25 16.90 -6.46
N GLN A 234 8.19 16.34 -5.67
CA GLN A 234 9.61 16.64 -5.78
C GLN A 234 10.17 16.31 -7.16
N ASN A 235 9.73 15.19 -7.73
CA ASN A 235 10.15 14.75 -9.07
C ASN A 235 9.30 15.37 -10.20
N LYS A 236 8.36 16.27 -9.87
CA LYS A 236 7.47 16.95 -10.84
C LYS A 236 6.73 15.96 -11.75
N LEU A 237 6.31 14.81 -11.21
CA LEU A 237 5.55 13.82 -11.95
C LEU A 237 4.13 14.33 -12.21
N PRO A 238 3.51 14.02 -13.36
CA PRO A 238 2.15 14.48 -13.69
C PRO A 238 1.10 14.09 -12.64
N ILE A 239 1.22 12.92 -12.01
CA ILE A 239 0.32 12.46 -10.95
C ILE A 239 0.33 13.39 -9.72
N ALA A 240 1.37 14.19 -9.52
CA ALA A 240 1.48 15.13 -8.39
C ALA A 240 0.33 16.13 -8.35
N GLU A 241 -0.20 16.51 -9.52
CA GLU A 241 -1.32 17.46 -9.64
C GLU A 241 -2.62 16.96 -9.00
N LEU A 242 -2.72 15.65 -8.75
CA LEU A 242 -3.91 15.05 -8.13
C LEU A 242 -3.87 15.13 -6.59
N PHE A 243 -2.74 15.48 -5.97
CA PHE A 243 -2.58 15.48 -4.52
C PHE A 243 -2.82 16.86 -3.91
N LYS A 244 -3.43 16.86 -2.72
CA LYS A 244 -3.52 18.04 -1.84
C LYS A 244 -2.12 18.48 -1.40
N ASP A 245 -1.96 19.75 -1.11
CA ASP A 245 -0.74 20.26 -0.50
C ASP A 245 -0.63 19.82 0.97
N SER A 246 0.58 19.61 1.42
CA SER A 246 0.85 19.23 2.81
C SER A 246 2.26 19.70 3.19
N ASP A 247 2.33 20.51 4.25
CA ASP A 247 3.60 21.01 4.83
C ASP A 247 4.16 20.06 5.89
N VAL A 248 3.39 19.01 6.26
CA VAL A 248 3.80 18.04 7.29
C VAL A 248 4.57 16.90 6.63
N SER A 249 5.79 16.66 7.11
CA SER A 249 6.62 15.57 6.60
C SER A 249 5.91 14.20 6.77
N PRO A 250 6.20 13.22 5.90
CA PRO A 250 5.63 11.88 6.02
C PRO A 250 5.88 11.25 7.40
N MET A 251 7.09 11.39 7.95
CA MET A 251 7.46 10.83 9.25
C MET A 251 6.72 11.52 10.40
N ASP A 252 6.66 12.85 10.42
CA ASP A 252 5.94 13.60 11.46
C ASP A 252 4.44 13.29 11.42
N ALA A 253 3.86 13.25 10.23
CA ALA A 253 2.47 12.87 10.07
C ALA A 253 2.18 11.47 10.62
N ALA A 254 3.06 10.50 10.35
CA ALA A 254 2.93 9.14 10.83
C ALA A 254 3.07 9.04 12.37
N LEU A 255 4.07 9.72 12.93
CA LEU A 255 4.33 9.68 14.38
C LEU A 255 3.24 10.40 15.18
N ASN A 256 2.66 11.47 14.63
CA ASN A 256 1.60 12.25 15.26
C ASN A 256 0.19 11.66 15.01
N ALA A 257 0.05 10.70 14.09
CA ALA A 257 -1.23 10.06 13.83
C ALA A 257 -1.74 9.32 15.07
N GLN A 258 -2.96 9.66 15.50
CA GLN A 258 -3.65 8.92 16.55
C GLN A 258 -4.14 7.58 16.01
N ASP A 259 -4.00 6.55 16.83
CA ASP A 259 -4.55 5.24 16.51
C ASP A 259 -6.09 5.29 16.65
N ILE A 260 -6.77 5.32 15.51
CA ILE A 260 -8.24 5.40 15.44
C ILE A 260 -8.89 4.26 16.25
N TYR A 261 -8.23 3.11 16.36
CA TYR A 261 -8.72 1.99 17.13
C TYR A 261 -8.68 2.26 18.65
N ILE A 262 -7.59 2.87 19.14
CA ILE A 262 -7.46 3.25 20.56
C ILE A 262 -8.49 4.31 20.92
N VAL A 263 -8.71 5.30 20.04
CA VAL A 263 -9.73 6.34 20.24
C VAL A 263 -11.12 5.75 20.31
N LYS A 264 -11.51 4.89 19.37
CA LYS A 264 -12.83 4.22 19.39
C LYS A 264 -13.03 3.32 20.60
N LYS A 265 -11.97 2.67 21.10
CA LYS A 265 -12.04 1.86 22.34
C LYS A 265 -12.23 2.75 23.56
N ALA A 266 -11.57 3.90 23.63
CA ALA A 266 -11.75 4.87 24.71
C ALA A 266 -13.18 5.45 24.73
N GLU A 267 -13.73 5.79 23.57
CA GLU A 267 -15.11 6.26 23.42
C GLU A 267 -16.13 5.17 23.78
N ALA A 268 -15.89 3.91 23.37
CA ALA A 268 -16.76 2.77 23.72
C ALA A 268 -16.73 2.46 25.23
N ASN A 269 -15.56 2.55 25.87
CA ASN A 269 -15.43 2.35 27.33
C ASN A 269 -16.09 3.51 28.09
N ALA A 270 -15.93 4.75 27.66
CA ALA A 270 -16.59 5.91 28.24
C ALA A 270 -18.12 5.82 28.16
N SER A 271 -18.65 5.32 27.05
CA SER A 271 -20.10 5.11 26.87
C SER A 271 -20.63 3.94 27.71
N THR A 272 -19.84 2.88 27.92
CA THR A 272 -20.22 1.75 28.83
C THR A 272 -20.18 2.13 30.30
N GLU A 273 -19.25 2.96 30.74
CA GLU A 273 -19.21 3.48 32.11
C GLU A 273 -20.38 4.43 32.39
N ALA A 274 -20.81 5.22 31.40
CA ALA A 274 -21.99 6.09 31.52
C ALA A 274 -23.32 5.32 31.60
N VAL A 275 -23.39 4.10 31.07
CA VAL A 275 -24.60 3.24 31.10
C VAL A 275 -24.64 2.31 32.32
N SER A 276 -23.50 1.99 32.97
CA SER A 276 -23.43 1.14 34.13
C SER A 276 -23.90 1.78 35.45
N GLY A 277 -24.28 3.07 35.43
CA GLY A 277 -24.83 3.81 36.57
C GLY A 277 -26.31 3.57 36.89
N SER A 278 -27.02 2.72 36.13
CA SER A 278 -28.44 2.42 36.40
C SER A 278 -28.77 0.94 36.15
N ALA A 279 -28.70 0.10 37.21
CA ALA A 279 -29.31 -1.22 37.20
C ALA A 279 -30.73 -1.16 37.75
N PRO A 280 -31.68 -2.08 37.39
CA PRO A 280 -31.73 -3.36 38.10
C PRO A 280 -32.04 -4.59 37.24
N ALA A 281 -31.78 -5.75 37.89
CA ALA A 281 -31.84 -7.10 37.41
C ALA A 281 -33.18 -7.60 36.86
N GLN A 282 -33.14 -8.57 35.93
CA GLN A 282 -33.74 -9.92 36.05
C GLN A 282 -33.86 -10.61 34.68
N GLY A 283 -33.62 -11.93 34.65
CA GLY A 283 -34.28 -12.84 33.70
C GLY A 283 -33.37 -13.80 32.93
N GLU A 284 -33.26 -15.02 33.43
CA GLU A 284 -32.63 -16.18 32.80
C GLU A 284 -33.31 -16.60 31.48
N GLY A 285 -32.53 -17.14 30.56
CA GLY A 285 -33.02 -17.83 29.37
C GLY A 285 -31.92 -18.31 28.46
N LYS A 286 -31.55 -19.59 28.53
CA LYS A 286 -30.77 -20.30 27.50
C LYS A 286 -31.55 -20.42 26.20
N PRO A 287 -30.90 -20.42 25.06
CA PRO A 287 -31.17 -21.49 24.10
C PRO A 287 -29.95 -22.13 23.45
N ASP A 288 -30.17 -23.39 23.08
CA ASP A 288 -29.28 -24.29 22.38
C ASP A 288 -28.89 -23.90 20.95
N GLY A 289 -27.64 -24.24 20.62
CA GLY A 289 -27.13 -25.00 19.52
C GLY A 289 -27.46 -24.65 18.07
N LYS A 290 -26.46 -24.23 17.35
CA LYS A 290 -25.94 -24.77 16.09
C LYS A 290 -24.87 -23.83 15.54
N VAL A 291 -23.64 -24.34 15.33
CA VAL A 291 -22.51 -23.64 14.72
C VAL A 291 -22.64 -23.77 13.21
N PRO A 292 -22.52 -22.67 12.43
CA PRO A 292 -22.50 -22.73 10.97
C PRO A 292 -21.11 -23.03 10.42
N GLU A 293 -21.10 -23.69 9.29
CA GLU A 293 -19.97 -24.19 8.47
C GLU A 293 -18.87 -23.17 8.03
N ALA A 294 -18.95 -21.94 8.50
CA ALA A 294 -17.96 -20.89 8.17
C ALA A 294 -16.61 -21.02 8.91
N GLU A 295 -16.54 -21.79 9.99
CA GLU A 295 -15.31 -21.95 10.81
C GLU A 295 -14.23 -22.83 10.17
N LYS A 296 -14.59 -23.72 9.25
CA LYS A 296 -13.61 -24.59 8.59
C LYS A 296 -12.75 -23.88 7.55
N ALA A 297 -13.30 -22.89 6.86
CA ALA A 297 -12.56 -22.13 5.87
C ALA A 297 -11.52 -21.15 6.49
N GLU A 298 -11.80 -20.66 7.71
CA GLU A 298 -10.85 -19.76 8.43
C GLU A 298 -9.65 -20.49 9.02
N SER A 299 -9.78 -21.77 9.39
CA SER A 299 -8.68 -22.54 9.94
C SER A 299 -7.63 -22.93 8.88
N GLU A 300 -8.04 -23.15 7.64
CA GLU A 300 -7.13 -23.46 6.54
C GLU A 300 -6.36 -22.22 6.06
N VAL A 301 -6.98 -21.04 6.10
CA VAL A 301 -6.32 -19.77 5.77
C VAL A 301 -5.27 -19.40 6.83
N LYS A 302 -5.56 -19.60 8.12
CA LYS A 302 -4.60 -19.35 9.21
C LYS A 302 -3.39 -20.28 9.18
N LYS A 303 -3.57 -21.54 8.78
CA LYS A 303 -2.47 -22.51 8.66
C LYS A 303 -1.54 -22.17 7.49
N ALA A 304 -2.08 -21.71 6.37
CA ALA A 304 -1.29 -21.28 5.21
C ALA A 304 -0.49 -19.98 5.48
N GLU A 305 -1.01 -19.08 6.31
CA GLU A 305 -0.31 -17.83 6.69
C GLU A 305 0.84 -18.07 7.68
N SER A 306 0.66 -18.97 8.67
CA SER A 306 1.72 -19.28 9.65
C SER A 306 2.92 -20.02 9.03
N GLU A 307 2.70 -20.87 8.04
CA GLU A 307 3.75 -21.58 7.31
C GLU A 307 4.57 -20.64 6.40
N SER A 308 3.99 -19.50 5.95
CA SER A 308 4.71 -18.52 5.15
C SER A 308 5.68 -17.64 5.96
N GLU A 309 5.43 -17.45 7.25
CA GLU A 309 6.27 -16.64 8.14
C GLU A 309 7.59 -17.31 8.51
N ILE A 310 7.60 -18.64 8.63
CA ILE A 310 8.81 -19.39 9.02
C ILE A 310 9.85 -19.46 7.89
N SER A 311 9.43 -19.35 6.63
CA SER A 311 10.33 -19.38 5.46
C SER A 311 11.05 -18.05 5.19
N ILE A 312 10.58 -16.94 5.72
CA ILE A 312 11.17 -15.60 5.51
C ILE A 312 12.34 -15.34 6.49
N LEU A 313 12.42 -16.10 7.58
CA LEU A 313 13.39 -15.92 8.67
C LEU A 313 14.60 -16.88 8.59
N ARG A 314 14.70 -17.74 7.58
CA ARG A 314 15.86 -18.57 7.27
C ARG A 314 16.55 -18.11 5.94
#